data_67177a20c7c2e8b049c53c57715f6434
#
_entry.id   67177a20c7c2e8b049c53c57715f6434
#
_cell.length_a   1.000
_cell.length_b   1.000
_cell.length_c   1.000
_cell.angle_alpha   90.00
_cell.angle_beta   90.00
_cell.angle_gamma   90.00
#
_symmetry.space_group_name_H-M   'P 1'
#
loop_
_entity.id
_entity.type
_entity.pdbx_description
1 polymer ?
#
loop_
_entity_poly.entity_id
_entity_poly.type
_entity_poly.pdbx_seq_one_letter_code
_entity_poly.pdbx_strand_id
1 'polypeptide(L)'
;PQHHSESSIVTILTWNNYAPCSFTEYKNHLIIECTMDGERGIHAAIGKPDAELLEELLIFAREENCALEIYDEENLQILKDTHPKIPITENRGYFEYCYSTEELANLKGKKYLNIRGQINTFNSRWKYSVEKITDKNIREITKLIEEWSIEKHCETDEIMKEEINAVKYALKNYHNLPIDGIAIRIEEDEQLAGIAIW
;
A
#
# COMPACT_ATOMS: atom_id res chain seq x y z
N PRO A 1 4.54 -4.15 15.82
CA PRO A 1 3.94 -4.53 14.55
C PRO A 1 3.77 -3.28 13.71
N GLN A 2 4.14 -3.37 12.46
CA GLN A 2 3.97 -2.28 11.50
C GLN A 2 2.48 -2.08 11.25
N HIS A 3 2.03 -0.83 11.25
CA HIS A 3 0.61 -0.51 11.20
C HIS A 3 0.23 0.38 10.00
N HIS A 4 1.20 0.78 9.16
CA HIS A 4 0.98 1.65 8.02
C HIS A 4 1.55 1.06 6.72
N SER A 5 0.81 1.17 5.60
CA SER A 5 1.23 0.60 4.31
C SER A 5 2.51 1.24 3.76
N GLU A 6 2.71 2.53 3.98
CA GLU A 6 3.90 3.27 3.55
C GLU A 6 5.22 2.73 4.15
N SER A 7 5.12 2.05 5.30
CA SER A 7 6.26 1.36 5.90
C SER A 7 6.37 -0.10 5.46
N SER A 8 5.50 -0.58 4.55
CA SER A 8 5.56 -1.93 4.01
C SER A 8 6.68 -2.06 2.99
N ILE A 9 7.48 -3.12 3.12
CA ILE A 9 8.51 -3.43 2.10
C ILE A 9 7.90 -3.63 0.71
N VAL A 10 6.67 -4.12 0.64
CA VAL A 10 5.95 -4.30 -0.63
C VAL A 10 5.67 -2.95 -1.26
N THR A 11 5.09 -2.00 -0.51
CA THR A 11 4.82 -0.63 -0.98
C THR A 11 6.10 0.05 -1.43
N ILE A 12 7.13 0.06 -0.59
CA ILE A 12 8.43 0.68 -0.88
C ILE A 12 9.03 0.15 -2.19
N LEU A 13 8.99 -1.17 -2.42
CA LEU A 13 9.56 -1.77 -3.62
C LEU A 13 8.69 -1.57 -4.86
N THR A 14 7.37 -1.65 -4.73
CA THR A 14 6.45 -1.55 -5.88
C THR A 14 6.29 -0.10 -6.37
N TRP A 15 6.39 0.87 -5.48
CA TRP A 15 6.28 2.30 -5.79
C TRP A 15 7.62 3.01 -5.99
N ASN A 16 8.75 2.29 -5.90
CA ASN A 16 10.08 2.89 -5.94
C ASN A 16 10.41 3.67 -7.23
N ASN A 17 9.71 3.40 -8.33
CA ASN A 17 9.88 4.19 -9.55
C ASN A 17 9.24 5.59 -9.45
N TYR A 18 8.14 5.71 -8.72
CA TYR A 18 7.43 6.97 -8.49
C TYR A 18 8.01 7.74 -7.31
N ALA A 19 8.22 7.06 -6.20
CA ALA A 19 8.82 7.61 -4.99
C ALA A 19 10.13 6.85 -4.66
N PRO A 20 11.26 7.19 -5.30
CA PRO A 20 12.53 6.54 -5.04
C PRO A 20 12.91 6.61 -3.57
N CYS A 21 13.17 5.44 -2.98
CA CYS A 21 13.56 5.33 -1.58
C CYS A 21 14.97 4.78 -1.44
N SER A 22 15.68 5.27 -0.46
CA SER A 22 16.92 4.72 0.05
C SER A 22 16.73 4.29 1.51
N PHE A 23 17.56 3.38 1.99
CA PHE A 23 17.47 2.90 3.36
C PHE A 23 18.85 2.65 3.95
N THR A 24 18.93 2.73 5.28
CA THR A 24 20.10 2.37 6.07
C THR A 24 19.69 1.73 7.38
N GLU A 25 20.56 0.91 7.94
CA GLU A 25 20.43 0.45 9.32
C GLU A 25 21.23 1.36 10.24
N TYR A 26 20.57 1.89 11.27
CA TYR A 26 21.19 2.72 12.28
C TYR A 26 20.62 2.42 13.67
N LYS A 27 21.48 2.20 14.65
CA LYS A 27 21.07 1.84 16.03
C LYS A 27 20.06 0.69 16.09
N ASN A 28 20.23 -0.32 15.24
CA ASN A 28 19.32 -1.47 15.11
C ASN A 28 17.89 -1.12 14.68
N HIS A 29 17.74 -0.03 13.96
CA HIS A 29 16.50 0.41 13.32
C HIS A 29 16.69 0.57 11.81
N LEU A 30 15.64 0.37 11.06
CA LEU A 30 15.60 0.68 9.63
C LEU A 30 15.18 2.14 9.46
N ILE A 31 16.04 2.94 8.85
CA ILE A 31 15.76 4.32 8.46
C ILE A 31 15.52 4.34 6.96
N ILE A 32 14.45 4.96 6.55
CA ILE A 32 14.06 5.08 5.14
C ILE A 32 13.93 6.56 4.78
N GLU A 33 14.50 6.93 3.66
CA GLU A 33 14.32 8.23 3.03
C GLU A 33 13.68 8.02 1.67
N CYS A 34 12.58 8.71 1.39
CA CYS A 34 11.93 8.70 0.09
C CYS A 34 11.87 10.10 -0.51
N THR A 35 11.85 10.18 -1.83
CA THR A 35 11.65 11.44 -2.55
C THR A 35 10.38 11.31 -3.39
N MET A 36 9.42 12.19 -3.15
CA MET A 36 8.18 12.24 -3.90
C MET A 36 7.90 13.68 -4.35
N ASP A 37 7.57 13.88 -5.61
CA ASP A 37 7.34 15.20 -6.22
C ASP A 37 8.51 16.21 -6.00
N GLY A 38 9.72 15.69 -5.85
CA GLY A 38 10.92 16.49 -5.58
C GLY A 38 11.10 16.88 -4.11
N GLU A 39 10.20 16.49 -3.22
CA GLU A 39 10.32 16.69 -1.79
C GLU A 39 10.90 15.43 -1.13
N ARG A 40 11.88 15.65 -0.25
CA ARG A 40 12.52 14.57 0.52
C ARG A 40 11.82 14.42 1.86
N GLY A 41 11.52 13.17 2.21
CA GLY A 41 10.98 12.79 3.51
C GLY A 41 11.78 11.66 4.15
N ILE A 42 12.04 11.76 5.44
CA ILE A 42 12.62 10.68 6.23
C ILE A 42 11.52 10.10 7.10
N HIS A 43 11.32 8.79 7.00
CA HIS A 43 10.38 8.10 7.85
C HIS A 43 10.92 8.01 9.28
N ALA A 44 10.05 8.17 10.28
CA ALA A 44 10.38 7.76 11.64
C ALA A 44 10.85 6.30 11.63
N ALA A 45 11.87 6.01 12.41
CA ALA A 45 12.57 4.73 12.37
C ALA A 45 11.61 3.53 12.54
N ILE A 46 11.72 2.56 11.64
CA ILE A 46 10.97 1.31 11.75
C ILE A 46 11.67 0.42 12.78
N GLY A 47 10.97 0.08 13.85
CA GLY A 47 11.47 -0.72 14.94
C GLY A 47 10.72 -0.42 16.23
N LYS A 48 11.37 -0.66 17.36
CA LYS A 48 10.84 -0.25 18.67
C LYS A 48 11.00 1.27 18.79
N PRO A 49 9.96 2.02 19.16
CA PRO A 49 10.09 3.46 19.34
C PRO A 49 11.23 3.85 20.28
N ASP A 50 12.04 4.81 19.87
CA ASP A 50 13.24 5.28 20.56
C ASP A 50 13.27 6.81 20.51
N ALA A 51 13.14 7.43 21.68
CA ALA A 51 13.08 8.89 21.80
C ALA A 51 14.41 9.58 21.42
N GLU A 52 15.56 8.95 21.72
CA GLU A 52 16.87 9.50 21.37
C GLU A 52 17.07 9.47 19.86
N LEU A 53 16.73 8.34 19.21
CA LEU A 53 16.81 8.22 17.76
C LEU A 53 15.84 9.17 17.05
N LEU A 54 14.63 9.34 17.57
CA LEU A 54 13.66 10.28 17.00
C LEU A 54 14.17 11.73 17.06
N GLU A 55 14.84 12.12 18.15
CA GLU A 55 15.52 13.41 18.28
C GLU A 55 16.63 13.58 17.24
N GLU A 56 17.46 12.57 17.05
CA GLU A 56 18.55 12.61 16.06
C GLU A 56 17.98 12.75 14.65
N LEU A 57 16.91 12.02 14.32
CA LEU A 57 16.24 12.11 13.02
C LEU A 57 15.61 13.50 12.82
N LEU A 58 15.03 14.09 13.86
CA LEU A 58 14.47 15.43 13.81
C LEU A 58 15.56 16.49 13.56
N ILE A 59 16.71 16.37 14.20
CA ILE A 59 17.86 17.25 13.98
C ILE A 59 18.35 17.10 12.53
N PHE A 60 18.54 15.87 12.07
CA PHE A 60 18.98 15.57 10.73
C PHE A 60 17.99 16.12 9.67
N ALA A 61 16.69 15.92 9.87
CA ALA A 61 15.67 16.43 8.96
C ALA A 61 15.71 17.97 8.83
N ARG A 62 15.98 18.68 9.94
CA ARG A 62 16.17 20.14 9.94
C ARG A 62 17.43 20.57 9.21
N GLU A 63 18.56 19.90 9.44
CA GLU A 63 19.84 20.22 8.80
C GLU A 63 19.78 19.98 7.28
N GLU A 64 19.14 18.90 6.88
CA GLU A 64 18.96 18.52 5.46
C GLU A 64 17.75 19.20 4.77
N ASN A 65 16.98 19.99 5.52
CA ASN A 65 15.77 20.65 5.03
C ASN A 65 14.80 19.68 4.36
N CYS A 66 14.52 18.56 5.02
CA CYS A 66 13.54 17.57 4.61
C CYS A 66 12.47 17.33 5.68
N ALA A 67 11.37 16.69 5.31
CA ALA A 67 10.32 16.34 6.28
C ALA A 67 10.72 15.14 7.14
N LEU A 68 10.35 15.15 8.43
CA LEU A 68 10.29 13.94 9.23
C LEU A 68 8.84 13.42 9.20
N GLU A 69 8.64 12.25 8.61
CA GLU A 69 7.34 11.64 8.40
C GLU A 69 7.06 10.59 9.46
N ILE A 70 5.93 10.70 10.13
CA ILE A 70 5.54 9.82 11.22
C ILE A 70 4.24 9.15 10.87
N TYR A 71 4.26 7.82 10.77
CA TYR A 71 3.13 6.98 10.37
C TYR A 71 2.52 6.19 11.53
N ASP A 72 3.04 6.33 12.74
CA ASP A 72 2.55 5.62 13.92
C ASP A 72 2.31 6.55 15.11
N GLU A 73 1.39 6.14 15.96
CA GLU A 73 0.95 6.95 17.09
C GLU A 73 1.99 6.97 18.24
N GLU A 74 2.82 5.94 18.36
CA GLU A 74 3.83 5.85 19.42
C GLU A 74 4.96 6.87 19.21
N ASN A 75 5.52 6.94 18.00
CA ASN A 75 6.50 7.95 17.63
C ASN A 75 5.90 9.36 17.68
N LEU A 76 4.65 9.53 17.23
CA LEU A 76 3.95 10.82 17.32
C LEU A 76 3.77 11.28 18.75
N GLN A 77 3.45 10.37 19.67
CA GLN A 77 3.29 10.72 21.08
C GLN A 77 4.63 11.11 21.72
N ILE A 78 5.71 10.35 21.44
CA ILE A 78 7.05 10.71 21.89
C ILE A 78 7.43 12.12 21.43
N LEU A 79 7.18 12.44 20.15
CA LEU A 79 7.48 13.77 19.60
C LEU A 79 6.69 14.88 20.30
N LYS A 80 5.41 14.67 20.54
CA LYS A 80 4.54 15.63 21.25
C LYS A 80 5.00 15.86 22.70
N ASP A 81 5.44 14.81 23.37
CA ASP A 81 5.90 14.88 24.77
C ASP A 81 7.26 15.58 24.90
N THR A 82 8.18 15.30 23.96
CA THR A 82 9.54 15.88 23.96
C THR A 82 9.57 17.29 23.34
N HIS A 83 8.73 17.53 22.33
CA HIS A 83 8.69 18.77 21.55
C HIS A 83 7.27 19.34 21.44
N PRO A 84 6.62 19.77 22.54
CA PRO A 84 5.21 20.17 22.54
C PRO A 84 4.88 21.38 21.66
N LYS A 85 5.87 22.10 21.17
CA LYS A 85 5.71 23.29 20.29
C LYS A 85 6.11 23.03 18.85
N ILE A 86 6.50 21.81 18.50
CA ILE A 86 6.88 21.50 17.11
C ILE A 86 5.63 21.59 16.21
N PRO A 87 5.72 22.26 15.05
CA PRO A 87 4.62 22.25 14.11
C PRO A 87 4.45 20.84 13.51
N ILE A 88 3.26 20.29 13.62
CA ILE A 88 2.88 19.00 13.04
C ILE A 88 1.75 19.25 12.06
N THR A 89 1.91 18.78 10.83
CA THR A 89 0.88 18.88 9.80
C THR A 89 0.36 17.50 9.49
N GLU A 90 -0.95 17.28 9.63
CA GLU A 90 -1.61 16.05 9.20
C GLU A 90 -1.76 16.06 7.68
N ASN A 91 -1.29 15.02 7.03
CA ASN A 91 -1.55 14.80 5.60
C ASN A 91 -2.64 13.74 5.42
N ARG A 92 -3.87 14.19 5.23
CA ARG A 92 -5.03 13.30 5.07
C ARG A 92 -4.99 12.42 3.82
N GLY A 93 -4.18 12.77 2.83
CA GLY A 93 -3.95 11.95 1.64
C GLY A 93 -3.34 10.59 1.96
N TYR A 94 -2.60 10.49 3.06
CA TYR A 94 -1.99 9.26 3.54
C TYR A 94 -2.80 8.53 4.63
N PHE A 95 -4.03 8.95 4.89
CA PHE A 95 -4.85 8.24 5.87
C PHE A 95 -5.36 6.92 5.29
N GLU A 96 -5.18 5.86 6.04
CA GLU A 96 -5.63 4.53 5.66
C GLU A 96 -7.06 4.25 6.11
N TYR A 97 -7.77 3.49 5.29
CA TYR A 97 -9.08 2.97 5.64
C TYR A 97 -8.92 1.67 6.43
N CYS A 98 -9.25 1.70 7.71
CA CYS A 98 -9.22 0.53 8.57
C CYS A 98 -10.60 -0.12 8.65
N TYR A 99 -10.66 -1.42 8.37
CA TYR A 99 -11.88 -2.20 8.43
C TYR A 99 -11.71 -3.40 9.37
N SER A 100 -12.77 -3.72 10.10
CA SER A 100 -12.81 -4.98 10.83
C SER A 100 -12.91 -6.16 9.87
N THR A 101 -12.00 -7.11 9.98
CA THR A 101 -12.02 -8.35 9.19
C THR A 101 -13.33 -9.11 9.37
N GLU A 102 -13.86 -9.18 10.61
CA GLU A 102 -15.14 -9.82 10.90
C GLU A 102 -16.31 -9.11 10.21
N GLU A 103 -16.33 -7.78 10.20
CA GLU A 103 -17.37 -7.01 9.52
C GLU A 103 -17.33 -7.21 8.00
N LEU A 104 -16.12 -7.20 7.39
CA LEU A 104 -15.98 -7.45 5.96
C LEU A 104 -16.32 -8.88 5.57
N ALA A 105 -15.96 -9.87 6.40
CA ALA A 105 -16.31 -11.27 6.14
C ALA A 105 -17.83 -11.52 6.22
N ASN A 106 -18.53 -10.84 7.12
CA ASN A 106 -19.97 -11.03 7.31
C ASN A 106 -20.85 -10.04 6.54
N LEU A 107 -20.35 -8.86 6.24
CA LEU A 107 -21.04 -7.75 5.56
C LEU A 107 -22.41 -7.42 6.19
N LYS A 108 -22.54 -7.51 7.52
CA LYS A 108 -23.82 -7.29 8.23
C LYS A 108 -24.17 -5.80 8.31
N GLY A 109 -25.48 -5.51 8.30
CA GLY A 109 -26.02 -4.16 8.53
C GLY A 109 -26.22 -3.33 7.26
N LYS A 110 -26.81 -2.14 7.45
CA LYS A 110 -27.22 -1.24 6.35
C LYS A 110 -26.00 -0.67 5.59
N LYS A 111 -24.88 -0.44 6.27
CA LYS A 111 -23.66 0.12 5.65
C LYS A 111 -23.08 -0.75 4.53
N TYR A 112 -23.35 -2.07 4.57
CA TYR A 112 -22.89 -3.01 3.54
C TYR A 112 -23.96 -3.45 2.55
N LEU A 113 -25.14 -2.81 2.55
CA LEU A 113 -26.26 -3.20 1.67
C LEU A 113 -25.87 -3.17 0.19
N ASN A 114 -25.17 -2.11 -0.22
CA ASN A 114 -24.74 -1.93 -1.62
C ASN A 114 -23.74 -3.03 -2.02
N ILE A 115 -22.74 -3.30 -1.19
CA ILE A 115 -21.73 -4.35 -1.46
C ILE A 115 -22.39 -5.71 -1.56
N ARG A 116 -23.29 -6.07 -0.63
CA ARG A 116 -24.05 -7.33 -0.72
C ARG A 116 -24.89 -7.40 -1.99
N GLY A 117 -25.50 -6.27 -2.40
CA GLY A 117 -26.27 -6.19 -3.63
C GLY A 117 -25.41 -6.47 -4.88
N GLN A 118 -24.21 -5.90 -4.93
CA GLN A 118 -23.24 -6.15 -6.01
C GLN A 118 -22.81 -7.62 -6.06
N ILE A 119 -22.43 -8.18 -4.91
CA ILE A 119 -22.04 -9.60 -4.79
C ILE A 119 -23.19 -10.52 -5.23
N ASN A 120 -24.41 -10.28 -4.76
CA ASN A 120 -25.57 -11.09 -5.13
C ASN A 120 -25.87 -10.98 -6.65
N THR A 121 -25.72 -9.79 -7.23
CA THR A 121 -25.89 -9.58 -8.67
C THR A 121 -24.83 -10.35 -9.46
N PHE A 122 -23.57 -10.31 -9.03
CA PHE A 122 -22.49 -11.07 -9.64
C PHE A 122 -22.77 -12.57 -9.56
N ASN A 123 -23.06 -13.10 -8.37
CA ASN A 123 -23.35 -14.51 -8.13
C ASN A 123 -24.59 -15.03 -8.91
N SER A 124 -25.56 -14.17 -9.19
CA SER A 124 -26.75 -14.55 -9.96
C SER A 124 -26.51 -14.61 -11.48
N ARG A 125 -25.48 -13.90 -11.95
CA ARG A 125 -25.18 -13.79 -13.39
C ARG A 125 -24.11 -14.75 -13.85
N TRP A 126 -23.11 -15.01 -12.98
CA TRP A 126 -21.90 -15.70 -13.37
C TRP A 126 -21.63 -16.90 -12.48
N LYS A 127 -21.27 -18.02 -13.08
CA LYS A 127 -20.58 -19.11 -12.41
C LYS A 127 -19.09 -18.81 -12.48
N TYR A 128 -18.39 -18.94 -11.35
CA TYR A 128 -16.99 -18.60 -11.28
C TYR A 128 -16.24 -19.51 -10.31
N SER A 129 -14.94 -19.62 -10.52
CA SER A 129 -14.00 -20.23 -9.60
C SER A 129 -13.03 -19.19 -9.05
N VAL A 130 -12.50 -19.47 -7.86
CA VAL A 130 -11.43 -18.67 -7.25
C VAL A 130 -10.16 -19.49 -7.28
N GLU A 131 -9.12 -18.97 -7.88
CA GLU A 131 -7.82 -19.63 -7.99
C GLU A 131 -6.72 -18.80 -7.35
N LYS A 132 -5.67 -19.45 -6.82
CA LYS A 132 -4.48 -18.75 -6.34
C LYS A 132 -3.67 -18.20 -7.51
N ILE A 133 -3.00 -17.07 -7.27
CA ILE A 133 -2.01 -16.56 -8.21
C ILE A 133 -0.78 -17.49 -8.17
N THR A 134 -0.34 -17.91 -9.34
CA THR A 134 0.79 -18.83 -9.53
C THR A 134 1.47 -18.53 -10.87
N ASP A 135 2.64 -19.12 -11.12
CA ASP A 135 3.35 -19.01 -12.42
C ASP A 135 2.48 -19.39 -13.63
N LYS A 136 1.45 -20.21 -13.42
CA LYS A 136 0.59 -20.68 -14.52
C LYS A 136 -0.34 -19.59 -15.01
N ASN A 137 -0.81 -18.69 -14.12
CA ASN A 137 -1.80 -17.68 -14.45
C ASN A 137 -1.27 -16.24 -14.40
N ILE A 138 -0.06 -15.97 -13.87
CA ILE A 138 0.54 -14.63 -13.80
C ILE A 138 0.54 -13.91 -15.15
N ARG A 139 0.83 -14.61 -16.25
CA ARG A 139 0.83 -13.98 -17.58
C ARG A 139 -0.56 -13.53 -18.02
N GLU A 140 -1.56 -14.35 -17.77
CA GLU A 140 -2.95 -14.04 -18.07
C GLU A 140 -3.46 -12.88 -17.18
N ILE A 141 -3.09 -12.91 -15.89
CA ILE A 141 -3.39 -11.82 -14.95
C ILE A 141 -2.76 -10.50 -15.40
N THR A 142 -1.49 -10.53 -15.83
CA THR A 142 -0.81 -9.33 -16.35
C THR A 142 -1.54 -8.76 -17.55
N LYS A 143 -2.00 -9.61 -18.46
CA LYS A 143 -2.80 -9.20 -19.63
C LYS A 143 -4.15 -8.58 -19.20
N LEU A 144 -4.84 -9.18 -18.24
CA LEU A 144 -6.08 -8.61 -17.69
C LEU A 144 -5.85 -7.18 -17.16
N ILE A 145 -4.77 -6.96 -16.40
CA ILE A 145 -4.42 -5.62 -15.87
C ILE A 145 -4.11 -4.64 -17.01
N GLU A 146 -3.44 -5.08 -18.06
CA GLU A 146 -3.15 -4.25 -19.23
C GLU A 146 -4.43 -3.85 -19.99
N GLU A 147 -5.33 -4.79 -20.24
CA GLU A 147 -6.62 -4.55 -20.88
C GLU A 147 -7.48 -3.60 -20.03
N TRP A 148 -7.56 -3.82 -18.73
CA TRP A 148 -8.25 -2.94 -17.78
C TRP A 148 -7.66 -1.53 -17.76
N SER A 149 -6.34 -1.41 -17.75
CA SER A 149 -5.64 -0.13 -17.79
C SER A 149 -5.97 0.69 -19.03
N ILE A 150 -6.07 0.04 -20.19
CA ILE A 150 -6.48 0.69 -21.45
C ILE A 150 -7.95 1.13 -21.37
N GLU A 151 -8.84 0.23 -20.91
CA GLU A 151 -10.27 0.54 -20.78
C GLU A 151 -10.54 1.72 -19.84
N LYS A 152 -9.77 1.85 -18.77
CA LYS A 152 -9.90 2.94 -17.78
C LYS A 152 -9.10 4.18 -18.13
N HIS A 153 -8.37 4.18 -19.24
CA HIS A 153 -7.50 5.31 -19.63
C HIS A 153 -6.50 5.71 -18.53
N CYS A 154 -5.93 4.70 -17.84
CA CYS A 154 -5.02 4.94 -16.73
C CYS A 154 -3.76 5.74 -17.12
N GLU A 155 -3.40 5.74 -18.41
CA GLU A 155 -2.29 6.52 -18.95
C GLU A 155 -2.49 8.05 -18.87
N THR A 156 -3.74 8.50 -18.67
CA THR A 156 -4.08 9.93 -18.57
C THR A 156 -3.98 10.50 -17.16
N ASP A 157 -3.84 9.63 -16.17
CA ASP A 157 -3.69 9.98 -14.76
C ASP A 157 -2.36 9.40 -14.25
N GLU A 158 -1.47 10.25 -13.76
CA GLU A 158 -0.12 9.85 -13.36
C GLU A 158 -0.13 8.84 -12.20
N ILE A 159 -1.00 9.05 -11.21
CA ILE A 159 -1.11 8.14 -10.06
C ILE A 159 -1.67 6.79 -10.49
N MET A 160 -2.73 6.76 -11.30
CA MET A 160 -3.29 5.51 -11.81
C MET A 160 -2.29 4.74 -12.67
N LYS A 161 -1.49 5.45 -13.46
CA LYS A 161 -0.41 4.85 -14.26
C LYS A 161 0.64 4.19 -13.36
N GLU A 162 1.06 4.88 -12.30
CA GLU A 162 2.05 4.33 -11.37
C GLU A 162 1.47 3.20 -10.52
N GLU A 163 0.18 3.23 -10.16
CA GLU A 163 -0.50 2.10 -9.52
C GLU A 163 -0.47 0.84 -10.41
N ILE A 164 -0.75 0.98 -11.71
CA ILE A 164 -0.62 -0.12 -12.67
C ILE A 164 0.83 -0.63 -12.77
N ASN A 165 1.81 0.26 -12.75
CA ASN A 165 3.22 -0.12 -12.75
C ASN A 165 3.59 -0.88 -11.47
N ALA A 166 3.09 -0.44 -10.31
CA ALA A 166 3.28 -1.11 -9.03
C ALA A 166 2.69 -2.54 -9.03
N VAL A 167 1.46 -2.71 -9.54
CA VAL A 167 0.82 -4.02 -9.67
C VAL A 167 1.60 -4.92 -10.63
N LYS A 168 2.05 -4.41 -11.77
CA LYS A 168 2.89 -5.16 -12.72
C LYS A 168 4.23 -5.57 -12.10
N TYR A 169 4.85 -4.69 -11.32
CA TYR A 169 6.08 -5.00 -10.59
C TYR A 169 5.84 -6.11 -9.55
N ALA A 170 4.75 -6.03 -8.79
CA ALA A 170 4.37 -7.05 -7.82
C ALA A 170 4.16 -8.43 -8.50
N LEU A 171 3.43 -8.48 -9.60
CA LEU A 171 3.21 -9.72 -10.36
C LEU A 171 4.52 -10.29 -10.93
N LYS A 172 5.39 -9.43 -11.47
CA LYS A 172 6.70 -9.86 -12.00
C LYS A 172 7.60 -10.44 -10.91
N ASN A 173 7.49 -9.95 -9.70
CA ASN A 173 8.31 -10.33 -8.55
C ASN A 173 7.54 -11.15 -7.51
N TYR A 174 6.40 -11.74 -7.89
CA TYR A 174 5.43 -12.36 -6.99
C TYR A 174 6.06 -13.33 -5.98
N HIS A 175 7.02 -14.15 -6.42
CA HIS A 175 7.68 -15.14 -5.54
C HIS A 175 8.79 -14.54 -4.67
N ASN A 176 9.21 -13.30 -4.93
CA ASN A 176 10.27 -12.62 -4.19
C ASN A 176 9.69 -11.63 -3.16
N LEU A 177 8.40 -11.33 -3.24
CA LEU A 177 7.70 -10.43 -2.35
C LEU A 177 6.86 -11.23 -1.34
N PRO A 178 6.70 -10.75 -0.12
CA PRO A 178 5.84 -11.38 0.88
C PRO A 178 4.35 -11.03 0.62
N ILE A 179 3.84 -11.41 -0.53
CA ILE A 179 2.46 -11.19 -0.99
C ILE A 179 1.77 -12.51 -1.28
N ASP A 180 0.46 -12.54 -1.16
CA ASP A 180 -0.41 -13.62 -1.64
C ASP A 180 -1.53 -13.01 -2.49
N GLY A 181 -2.25 -13.83 -3.22
CA GLY A 181 -3.32 -13.29 -4.05
C GLY A 181 -4.19 -14.37 -4.67
N ILE A 182 -5.36 -13.92 -5.12
CA ILE A 182 -6.33 -14.74 -5.83
C ILE A 182 -6.78 -14.08 -7.13
N ALA A 183 -7.22 -14.90 -8.06
CA ALA A 183 -7.91 -14.49 -9.27
C ALA A 183 -9.29 -15.12 -9.34
N ILE A 184 -10.23 -14.44 -9.98
CA ILE A 184 -11.58 -14.93 -10.23
C ILE A 184 -11.68 -15.25 -11.72
N ARG A 185 -12.09 -16.50 -12.01
CA ARG A 185 -12.28 -16.99 -13.38
C ARG A 185 -13.77 -17.28 -13.64
N ILE A 186 -14.31 -16.74 -14.70
CA ILE A 186 -15.67 -17.06 -15.18
C ILE A 186 -15.63 -18.44 -15.85
N GLU A 187 -16.54 -19.33 -15.45
CA GLU A 187 -16.54 -20.72 -15.94
C GLU A 187 -17.03 -20.85 -17.39
N GLU A 188 -17.89 -19.92 -17.84
CA GLU A 188 -18.56 -20.01 -19.15
C GLU A 188 -17.57 -19.80 -20.32
N ASP A 189 -16.66 -18.86 -20.18
CA ASP A 189 -15.68 -18.49 -21.23
C ASP A 189 -14.22 -18.66 -20.80
N GLU A 190 -14.01 -19.18 -19.59
CA GLU A 190 -12.70 -19.40 -18.97
C GLU A 190 -11.84 -18.13 -18.82
N GLN A 191 -12.47 -16.92 -18.86
CA GLN A 191 -11.76 -15.66 -18.76
C GLN A 191 -11.59 -15.21 -17.31
N LEU A 192 -10.47 -14.55 -17.03
CA LEU A 192 -10.25 -13.87 -15.76
C LEU A 192 -11.11 -12.60 -15.69
N ALA A 193 -11.78 -12.39 -14.56
CA ALA A 193 -12.66 -11.26 -14.30
C ALA A 193 -12.12 -10.29 -13.23
N GLY A 194 -11.14 -10.70 -12.43
CA GLY A 194 -10.58 -9.86 -11.41
C GLY A 194 -9.50 -10.55 -10.59
N ILE A 195 -8.76 -9.73 -9.85
CA ILE A 195 -7.71 -10.20 -8.92
C ILE A 195 -7.79 -9.44 -7.60
N ALA A 196 -7.23 -10.04 -6.56
CA ALA A 196 -6.85 -9.38 -5.32
C ALA A 196 -5.45 -9.84 -4.91
N ILE A 197 -4.60 -8.90 -4.51
CA ILE A 197 -3.24 -9.14 -4.00
C ILE A 197 -3.14 -8.44 -2.64
N TRP A 198 -2.54 -9.13 -1.64
CA TRP A 198 -2.37 -8.59 -0.29
C TRP A 198 -1.05 -9.02 0.34
#